data_49210e2e30ee9a1a883edee7f733d16b
#
_entry.id   49210e2e30ee9a1a883edee7f733d16b
#
_cell.length_a   1.000
_cell.length_b   1.000
_cell.length_c   1.000
_cell.angle_alpha   90.00
_cell.angle_beta   90.00
_cell.angle_gamma   90.00
#
_symmetry.space_group_name_H-M   'P 1'
#
loop_
_entity.id
_entity.type
_entity.pdbx_description
1 polymer ?
#
loop_
_entity_poly.entity_id
_entity_poly.type
_entity_poly.pdbx_seq_one_letter_code
_entity_poly.pdbx_strand_id
1 'polypeptide(L)'
;MVLAPKHVDEDERLAELESYGVLDTPSDPAFDEVVDLLATMLDMPVALISLVDEDRQWFRARHGFEPSETPLEQSICSHAILCDDILEIEDTLDDARTADNPLCCGVLAEMRYYAGAPLITGNGHSIGSLCVLDTKPRKLTPEQRQLLRVMARQVMRQLDLQRALSNKEMLREEIDHRVKNSLQTVASTVRLYRSRITNAEAQEALDAIGRRVDAIAQLHAELNLTSKMHHVRLDSYLERVAQLLQRNAMTGTQVEIEGASRIEVDSRVAAALGVIANEFSANTAKYAEPEAGDQLVIRFRLERTGPNRMRLLCRDNGRMRSAEPVTDTLSSASLGARLMEAAATQIGGTLSEGRVEGGFELCADLPIDMHRSASDRVGRVSQKSSGRGAARAAE
;
A
#
# COMPACT_ATOMS: atom_id res chain seq x y z
N MET A 1 -35.32 -17.33 -26.43
CA MET A 1 -35.37 -15.94 -25.94
C MET A 1 -34.94 -14.99 -27.06
N VAL A 2 -35.58 -13.85 -27.20
CA VAL A 2 -35.11 -12.81 -28.09
C VAL A 2 -33.78 -12.28 -27.52
N LEU A 3 -32.71 -12.44 -28.27
CA LEU A 3 -31.38 -11.89 -27.85
C LEU A 3 -31.45 -10.38 -27.73
N ALA A 4 -30.87 -9.84 -26.69
CA ALA A 4 -30.73 -8.40 -26.56
C ALA A 4 -29.79 -7.88 -27.70
N PRO A 5 -30.11 -6.75 -28.32
CA PRO A 5 -29.17 -6.13 -29.25
C PRO A 5 -27.90 -5.74 -28.50
N LYS A 6 -26.73 -5.79 -29.19
CA LYS A 6 -25.49 -5.27 -28.61
C LYS A 6 -25.63 -3.79 -28.29
N HIS A 7 -25.00 -3.37 -27.22
CA HIS A 7 -24.94 -1.96 -26.83
C HIS A 7 -24.29 -1.12 -27.96
N VAL A 8 -24.68 0.12 -28.15
CA VAL A 8 -24.12 0.99 -29.21
C VAL A 8 -22.61 1.11 -29.08
N ASP A 9 -22.10 1.21 -27.85
CA ASP A 9 -20.69 1.32 -27.50
C ASP A 9 -20.19 0.02 -26.81
N GLU A 10 -20.48 -1.15 -27.42
CA GLU A 10 -20.21 -2.47 -26.82
C GLU A 10 -18.73 -2.68 -26.50
N ASP A 11 -17.83 -2.30 -27.40
CA ASP A 11 -16.38 -2.44 -27.21
C ASP A 11 -15.88 -1.59 -26.04
N GLU A 12 -16.40 -0.37 -25.87
CA GLU A 12 -16.07 0.52 -24.74
C GLU A 12 -16.65 -0.01 -23.42
N ARG A 13 -17.88 -0.54 -23.45
CA ARG A 13 -18.54 -1.18 -22.30
C ARG A 13 -17.75 -2.40 -21.80
N LEU A 14 -17.31 -3.26 -22.72
CA LEU A 14 -16.52 -4.45 -22.40
C LEU A 14 -15.13 -4.06 -21.85
N ALA A 15 -14.46 -3.08 -22.47
CA ALA A 15 -13.19 -2.56 -21.97
C ALA A 15 -13.34 -1.94 -20.56
N GLU A 16 -14.45 -1.23 -20.30
CA GLU A 16 -14.75 -0.72 -18.97
C GLU A 16 -14.98 -1.88 -17.98
N LEU A 17 -15.75 -2.92 -18.31
CA LEU A 17 -15.97 -4.10 -17.46
C LEU A 17 -14.63 -4.80 -17.14
N GLU A 18 -13.78 -5.03 -18.15
CA GLU A 18 -12.46 -5.64 -17.98
C GLU A 18 -11.58 -4.83 -17.03
N SER A 19 -11.66 -3.49 -17.09
CA SER A 19 -10.88 -2.58 -16.24
C SER A 19 -11.17 -2.71 -14.75
N TYR A 20 -12.30 -3.29 -14.36
CA TYR A 20 -12.64 -3.59 -12.97
C TYR A 20 -11.92 -4.83 -12.46
N GLY A 21 -11.48 -5.75 -13.34
CA GLY A 21 -10.76 -6.97 -12.97
C GLY A 21 -11.54 -7.88 -12.03
N VAL A 22 -12.87 -7.91 -12.14
CA VAL A 22 -13.76 -8.64 -11.20
C VAL A 22 -14.26 -9.96 -11.74
N LEU A 23 -14.18 -10.20 -13.05
CA LEU A 23 -14.58 -11.47 -13.67
C LEU A 23 -13.66 -12.60 -13.19
N ASP A 24 -14.24 -13.79 -13.01
CA ASP A 24 -13.55 -15.02 -12.61
C ASP A 24 -12.78 -14.91 -11.27
N THR A 25 -13.16 -13.95 -10.43
CA THR A 25 -12.56 -13.77 -9.11
C THR A 25 -13.34 -14.58 -8.04
N PRO A 26 -12.67 -14.95 -6.92
CA PRO A 26 -13.35 -15.60 -5.81
C PRO A 26 -14.54 -14.79 -5.27
N SER A 27 -15.49 -15.49 -4.63
CA SER A 27 -16.59 -14.86 -3.90
C SER A 27 -16.05 -13.84 -2.89
N ASP A 28 -16.79 -12.75 -2.73
CA ASP A 28 -16.48 -11.69 -1.77
C ASP A 28 -17.70 -11.52 -0.84
N PRO A 29 -17.55 -11.83 0.46
CA PRO A 29 -18.63 -11.75 1.43
C PRO A 29 -19.39 -10.42 1.43
N ALA A 30 -18.72 -9.33 1.10
CA ALA A 30 -19.34 -8.01 1.09
C ALA A 30 -20.38 -7.85 -0.04
N PHE A 31 -20.25 -8.56 -1.16
CA PHE A 31 -21.28 -8.60 -2.20
C PHE A 31 -22.32 -9.65 -1.92
N ASP A 32 -21.96 -10.78 -1.30
CA ASP A 32 -22.90 -11.82 -0.90
C ASP A 32 -23.90 -11.27 0.13
N GLU A 33 -23.44 -10.49 1.13
CA GLU A 33 -24.29 -9.80 2.10
C GLU A 33 -25.31 -8.85 1.43
N VAL A 34 -24.93 -8.20 0.32
CA VAL A 34 -25.84 -7.31 -0.42
C VAL A 34 -26.99 -8.06 -1.03
N VAL A 35 -26.74 -9.21 -1.71
CA VAL A 35 -27.79 -10.00 -2.35
C VAL A 35 -28.65 -10.71 -1.31
N ASP A 36 -28.09 -11.20 -0.22
CA ASP A 36 -28.83 -11.81 0.90
C ASP A 36 -29.78 -10.82 1.56
N LEU A 37 -29.29 -9.61 1.84
CA LEU A 37 -30.12 -8.55 2.40
C LEU A 37 -31.24 -8.15 1.43
N LEU A 38 -30.91 -7.96 0.15
CA LEU A 38 -31.87 -7.56 -0.87
C LEU A 38 -33.00 -8.62 -1.03
N ALA A 39 -32.62 -9.90 -1.11
CA ALA A 39 -33.55 -11.01 -1.17
C ALA A 39 -34.51 -11.00 0.03
N THR A 40 -33.98 -10.83 1.24
CA THR A 40 -34.72 -10.75 2.48
C THR A 40 -35.69 -9.55 2.52
N MET A 41 -35.18 -8.34 2.18
CA MET A 41 -35.99 -7.12 2.26
C MET A 41 -37.11 -7.05 1.22
N LEU A 42 -36.91 -7.66 0.05
CA LEU A 42 -37.89 -7.69 -1.02
C LEU A 42 -38.79 -8.95 -0.96
N ASP A 43 -38.51 -9.88 -0.05
CA ASP A 43 -39.15 -11.20 0.05
C ASP A 43 -39.13 -11.93 -1.31
N MET A 44 -37.92 -12.01 -1.91
CA MET A 44 -37.66 -12.63 -3.21
C MET A 44 -36.73 -13.84 -3.05
N PRO A 45 -37.02 -14.96 -3.73
CA PRO A 45 -36.21 -16.17 -3.61
C PRO A 45 -34.84 -16.07 -4.28
N VAL A 46 -34.69 -15.15 -5.23
CA VAL A 46 -33.42 -14.99 -5.96
C VAL A 46 -33.03 -13.53 -6.03
N ALA A 47 -31.75 -13.24 -5.71
CA ALA A 47 -31.11 -11.95 -5.91
C ALA A 47 -29.70 -12.16 -6.44
N LEU A 48 -29.26 -11.37 -7.44
CA LEU A 48 -27.99 -11.55 -8.13
C LEU A 48 -27.31 -10.19 -8.38
N ILE A 49 -25.99 -10.17 -8.23
CA ILE A 49 -25.13 -9.17 -8.88
C ILE A 49 -24.58 -9.82 -10.13
N SER A 50 -25.08 -9.40 -11.28
CA SER A 50 -24.80 -9.96 -12.59
C SER A 50 -23.95 -9.01 -13.40
N LEU A 51 -22.87 -9.50 -13.98
CA LEU A 51 -22.01 -8.78 -14.93
C LEU A 51 -22.19 -9.41 -16.32
N VAL A 52 -22.36 -8.57 -17.33
CA VAL A 52 -22.65 -9.01 -18.70
C VAL A 52 -21.37 -8.90 -19.52
N ASP A 53 -20.76 -10.05 -19.78
CA ASP A 53 -19.53 -10.21 -20.57
C ASP A 53 -19.84 -10.36 -22.07
N GLU A 54 -18.86 -10.65 -22.90
CA GLU A 54 -19.02 -10.73 -24.36
C GLU A 54 -19.96 -11.88 -24.80
N ASP A 55 -19.84 -13.06 -24.14
CA ASP A 55 -20.55 -14.28 -24.52
C ASP A 55 -21.30 -14.93 -23.36
N ARG A 56 -21.16 -14.41 -22.14
CA ARG A 56 -21.73 -14.94 -20.91
C ARG A 56 -22.23 -13.85 -19.96
N GLN A 57 -23.07 -14.26 -19.07
CA GLN A 57 -23.44 -13.52 -17.87
C GLN A 57 -22.76 -14.17 -16.68
N TRP A 58 -21.90 -13.44 -16.01
CA TRP A 58 -21.19 -13.91 -14.82
C TRP A 58 -21.74 -13.29 -13.55
N PHE A 59 -21.83 -14.07 -12.47
CA PHE A 59 -22.42 -13.61 -11.22
C PHE A 59 -21.37 -13.32 -10.16
N ARG A 60 -21.23 -12.06 -9.82
CA ARG A 60 -20.34 -11.59 -8.74
C ARG A 60 -20.80 -12.04 -7.36
N ALA A 61 -22.15 -12.08 -7.13
CA ALA A 61 -22.79 -12.59 -5.93
C ALA A 61 -24.16 -13.17 -6.28
N ARG A 62 -24.60 -14.16 -5.50
CA ARG A 62 -25.82 -14.94 -5.78
C ARG A 62 -26.52 -15.33 -4.50
N HIS A 63 -27.83 -15.10 -4.45
CA HIS A 63 -28.76 -15.66 -3.45
C HIS A 63 -29.80 -16.49 -4.16
N GLY A 64 -30.00 -17.74 -3.71
CA GLY A 64 -31.06 -18.62 -4.26
C GLY A 64 -30.85 -19.10 -5.71
N PHE A 65 -29.60 -18.99 -6.23
CA PHE A 65 -29.23 -19.41 -7.58
C PHE A 65 -27.84 -20.08 -7.58
N GLU A 66 -27.79 -21.35 -8.05
CA GLU A 66 -26.55 -22.15 -7.95
C GLU A 66 -25.49 -21.84 -9.03
N PRO A 67 -25.83 -21.67 -10.33
CA PRO A 67 -24.83 -21.45 -11.38
C PRO A 67 -24.00 -20.20 -11.12
N SER A 68 -22.69 -20.25 -11.41
CA SER A 68 -21.78 -19.09 -11.32
C SER A 68 -21.85 -18.20 -12.55
N GLU A 69 -22.33 -18.73 -13.65
CA GLU A 69 -22.50 -18.04 -14.94
C GLU A 69 -23.61 -18.70 -15.74
N THR A 70 -24.09 -18.00 -16.74
CA THR A 70 -25.02 -18.53 -17.75
C THR A 70 -24.62 -18.02 -19.12
N PRO A 71 -24.93 -18.75 -20.21
CA PRO A 71 -24.75 -18.21 -21.56
C PRO A 71 -25.58 -16.93 -21.75
N LEU A 72 -25.05 -16.01 -22.56
CA LEU A 72 -25.70 -14.72 -22.81
C LEU A 72 -27.13 -14.87 -23.39
N GLU A 73 -27.38 -15.94 -24.11
CA GLU A 73 -28.67 -16.31 -24.66
C GLU A 73 -29.76 -16.57 -23.60
N GLN A 74 -29.37 -16.80 -22.35
CA GLN A 74 -30.26 -16.99 -21.21
C GLN A 74 -30.34 -15.72 -20.32
N SER A 75 -29.60 -14.69 -20.65
CA SER A 75 -29.46 -13.51 -19.82
C SER A 75 -30.61 -12.53 -19.99
N ILE A 76 -31.43 -12.35 -18.97
CA ILE A 76 -32.42 -11.25 -18.92
C ILE A 76 -31.65 -9.93 -18.64
N CYS A 77 -30.56 -9.98 -17.92
CA CYS A 77 -29.74 -8.82 -17.59
C CYS A 77 -29.10 -8.15 -18.82
N SER A 78 -28.91 -8.89 -19.93
CA SER A 78 -28.47 -8.31 -21.20
C SER A 78 -29.46 -7.28 -21.77
N HIS A 79 -30.76 -7.41 -21.46
CA HIS A 79 -31.76 -6.38 -21.75
C HIS A 79 -31.74 -5.25 -20.72
N ALA A 80 -31.42 -5.53 -19.47
CA ALA A 80 -31.40 -4.53 -18.41
C ALA A 80 -30.26 -3.52 -18.59
N ILE A 81 -29.11 -3.93 -19.13
CA ILE A 81 -27.97 -3.02 -19.39
C ILE A 81 -28.24 -2.01 -20.50
N LEU A 82 -29.29 -2.20 -21.30
CA LEU A 82 -29.72 -1.27 -22.34
C LEU A 82 -30.70 -0.22 -21.84
N CYS A 83 -31.09 -0.30 -20.56
CA CYS A 83 -32.04 0.62 -19.94
C CYS A 83 -31.29 1.63 -19.07
N ASP A 84 -31.76 2.88 -19.04
CA ASP A 84 -31.22 3.92 -18.15
C ASP A 84 -31.70 3.76 -16.71
N ASP A 85 -32.77 3.00 -16.47
CA ASP A 85 -33.37 2.73 -15.15
C ASP A 85 -33.75 1.25 -15.03
N ILE A 86 -34.39 0.88 -13.95
CA ILE A 86 -34.82 -0.48 -13.65
C ILE A 86 -35.63 -1.05 -14.78
N LEU A 87 -35.18 -2.18 -15.33
CA LEU A 87 -35.99 -3.04 -16.15
C LEU A 87 -36.85 -3.91 -15.22
N GLU A 88 -38.21 -3.77 -15.27
CA GLU A 88 -39.14 -4.60 -14.54
C GLU A 88 -40.03 -5.37 -15.52
N ILE A 89 -40.13 -6.67 -15.31
CA ILE A 89 -40.98 -7.60 -16.05
C ILE A 89 -41.91 -8.27 -15.04
N GLU A 90 -43.17 -7.83 -15.00
CA GLU A 90 -44.17 -8.25 -13.99
C GLU A 90 -44.54 -9.72 -14.15
N ASP A 91 -44.62 -10.25 -15.39
CA ASP A 91 -44.74 -11.67 -15.71
C ASP A 91 -43.83 -11.99 -16.92
N THR A 92 -42.85 -12.84 -16.73
CA THR A 92 -41.86 -13.21 -17.76
C THR A 92 -42.48 -13.98 -18.92
N LEU A 93 -43.62 -14.66 -18.76
CA LEU A 93 -44.30 -15.35 -19.83
C LEU A 93 -45.15 -14.42 -20.72
N ASP A 94 -45.52 -13.24 -20.22
CA ASP A 94 -46.27 -12.23 -20.96
C ASP A 94 -45.34 -11.24 -21.71
N ASP A 95 -44.02 -11.27 -21.44
CA ASP A 95 -43.05 -10.38 -22.08
C ASP A 95 -42.35 -11.11 -23.24
N ALA A 96 -42.42 -10.55 -24.43
CA ALA A 96 -41.84 -11.13 -25.65
C ALA A 96 -40.30 -11.35 -25.55
N ARG A 97 -39.60 -10.63 -24.67
CA ARG A 97 -38.14 -10.78 -24.45
C ARG A 97 -37.79 -12.03 -23.67
N THR A 98 -38.73 -12.55 -22.82
CA THR A 98 -38.44 -13.58 -21.85
C THR A 98 -39.34 -14.82 -21.93
N ALA A 99 -40.44 -14.74 -22.66
CA ALA A 99 -41.50 -15.81 -22.70
C ALA A 99 -40.92 -17.18 -23.13
N ASP A 100 -39.92 -17.24 -23.97
CA ASP A 100 -39.25 -18.45 -24.45
C ASP A 100 -37.88 -18.69 -23.78
N ASN A 101 -37.52 -17.92 -22.73
CA ASN A 101 -36.29 -18.11 -22.01
C ASN A 101 -36.35 -19.41 -21.18
N PRO A 102 -35.35 -20.32 -21.29
CA PRO A 102 -35.29 -21.56 -20.53
C PRO A 102 -35.42 -21.41 -19.01
N LEU A 103 -34.98 -20.28 -18.46
CA LEU A 103 -35.09 -19.93 -17.02
C LEU A 103 -36.52 -19.51 -16.64
N CYS A 104 -37.39 -19.17 -17.62
CA CYS A 104 -38.74 -18.67 -17.39
C CYS A 104 -39.83 -19.64 -17.77
N CYS A 105 -39.64 -20.44 -18.86
CA CYS A 105 -40.67 -21.30 -19.44
C CYS A 105 -40.68 -22.73 -18.89
N GLY A 106 -40.01 -23.02 -17.77
CA GLY A 106 -40.01 -24.32 -17.11
C GLY A 106 -39.04 -25.37 -17.66
N VAL A 107 -38.11 -24.97 -18.56
CA VAL A 107 -37.07 -25.87 -19.08
C VAL A 107 -35.92 -26.04 -18.07
N LEU A 108 -35.40 -24.95 -17.53
CA LEU A 108 -34.33 -24.92 -16.51
C LEU A 108 -34.84 -24.42 -15.17
N ALA A 109 -35.78 -23.46 -15.17
CA ALA A 109 -36.43 -22.88 -14.02
C ALA A 109 -37.82 -22.31 -14.38
N GLU A 110 -38.57 -21.86 -13.39
CA GLU A 110 -39.90 -21.22 -13.56
C GLU A 110 -39.87 -19.79 -12.98
N MET A 111 -38.91 -18.96 -13.42
CA MET A 111 -38.83 -17.57 -12.98
C MET A 111 -39.91 -16.75 -13.69
N ARG A 112 -40.92 -16.31 -12.95
CA ARG A 112 -42.10 -15.59 -13.44
C ARG A 112 -42.01 -14.06 -13.30
N TYR A 113 -41.03 -13.59 -12.55
CA TYR A 113 -40.80 -12.17 -12.30
C TYR A 113 -39.35 -11.82 -12.43
N TYR A 114 -39.03 -10.64 -12.94
CA TYR A 114 -37.70 -10.07 -12.99
C TYR A 114 -37.71 -8.55 -12.72
N ALA A 115 -36.81 -8.06 -11.89
CA ALA A 115 -36.48 -6.63 -11.82
C ALA A 115 -34.98 -6.47 -11.67
N GLY A 116 -34.36 -5.68 -12.55
CA GLY A 116 -32.94 -5.44 -12.56
C GLY A 116 -32.61 -3.94 -12.70
N ALA A 117 -31.82 -3.41 -11.77
CA ALA A 117 -31.26 -2.07 -11.83
C ALA A 117 -29.89 -2.12 -12.51
N PRO A 118 -29.61 -1.33 -13.57
CA PRO A 118 -28.34 -1.37 -14.25
C PRO A 118 -27.20 -0.89 -13.33
N LEU A 119 -26.04 -1.53 -13.47
CA LEU A 119 -24.79 -1.16 -12.82
C LEU A 119 -24.01 -0.22 -13.74
N ILE A 120 -24.22 1.08 -13.55
CA ILE A 120 -23.69 2.13 -14.43
C ILE A 120 -22.40 2.68 -13.85
N THR A 121 -21.32 2.66 -14.62
CA THR A 121 -20.01 3.19 -14.25
C THR A 121 -20.00 4.71 -14.26
N GLY A 122 -18.93 5.31 -13.73
CA GLY A 122 -18.72 6.76 -13.77
C GLY A 122 -18.63 7.35 -15.19
N ASN A 123 -18.30 6.52 -16.20
CA ASN A 123 -18.22 6.89 -17.61
C ASN A 123 -19.56 6.73 -18.35
N GLY A 124 -20.59 6.19 -17.68
CA GLY A 124 -21.93 6.01 -18.23
C GLY A 124 -22.18 4.65 -18.88
N HIS A 125 -21.23 3.72 -18.85
CA HIS A 125 -21.42 2.37 -19.38
C HIS A 125 -22.12 1.46 -18.36
N SER A 126 -23.13 0.72 -18.80
CA SER A 126 -23.80 -0.30 -17.98
C SER A 126 -23.07 -1.63 -18.14
N ILE A 127 -22.37 -2.08 -17.09
CA ILE A 127 -21.55 -3.31 -17.10
C ILE A 127 -22.30 -4.56 -16.60
N GLY A 128 -23.50 -4.37 -16.07
CA GLY A 128 -24.30 -5.46 -15.50
C GLY A 128 -25.55 -4.96 -14.82
N SER A 129 -26.14 -5.76 -13.97
CA SER A 129 -27.31 -5.37 -13.18
C SER A 129 -27.33 -6.00 -11.78
N LEU A 130 -27.88 -5.28 -10.81
CA LEU A 130 -28.37 -5.85 -9.57
C LEU A 130 -29.83 -6.25 -9.78
N CYS A 131 -30.13 -7.54 -9.74
CA CYS A 131 -31.46 -8.02 -10.08
C CYS A 131 -32.03 -8.95 -9.03
N VAL A 132 -33.37 -9.04 -9.03
CA VAL A 132 -34.16 -9.97 -8.24
C VAL A 132 -35.14 -10.71 -9.14
N LEU A 133 -35.42 -11.99 -8.82
CA LEU A 133 -36.35 -12.85 -9.54
C LEU A 133 -37.26 -13.57 -8.56
N ASP A 134 -38.46 -13.91 -9.02
CA ASP A 134 -39.44 -14.74 -8.29
C ASP A 134 -40.13 -15.76 -9.22
N THR A 135 -40.58 -16.82 -8.62
CA THR A 135 -41.41 -17.86 -9.28
C THR A 135 -42.86 -17.45 -9.46
N LYS A 136 -43.27 -16.27 -9.00
CA LYS A 136 -44.63 -15.72 -9.12
C LYS A 136 -44.58 -14.35 -9.77
N PRO A 137 -45.59 -13.99 -10.60
CA PRO A 137 -45.73 -12.62 -11.10
C PRO A 137 -45.82 -11.63 -9.93
N ARG A 138 -45.09 -10.53 -10.04
CA ARG A 138 -45.03 -9.46 -9.02
C ARG A 138 -44.96 -8.07 -9.67
N LYS A 139 -45.08 -7.08 -8.80
CA LYS A 139 -44.83 -5.66 -9.14
C LYS A 139 -44.16 -4.99 -7.94
N LEU A 140 -43.07 -4.27 -8.19
CA LEU A 140 -42.36 -3.50 -7.14
C LEU A 140 -43.21 -2.30 -6.69
N THR A 141 -43.24 -2.08 -5.37
CA THR A 141 -43.71 -0.80 -4.83
C THR A 141 -42.66 0.32 -5.15
N PRO A 142 -43.09 1.58 -5.09
CA PRO A 142 -42.12 2.70 -5.27
C PRO A 142 -40.92 2.62 -4.34
N GLU A 143 -41.13 2.18 -3.08
CA GLU A 143 -40.11 2.03 -2.05
C GLU A 143 -39.13 0.89 -2.41
N GLN A 144 -39.66 -0.26 -2.84
CA GLN A 144 -38.85 -1.39 -3.30
C GLN A 144 -38.02 -1.05 -4.53
N ARG A 145 -38.64 -0.34 -5.49
CA ARG A 145 -37.91 0.19 -6.67
C ARG A 145 -36.77 1.15 -6.27
N GLN A 146 -37.05 2.05 -5.31
CA GLN A 146 -36.04 2.97 -4.79
C GLN A 146 -34.93 2.21 -4.05
N LEU A 147 -35.25 1.19 -3.26
CA LEU A 147 -34.28 0.34 -2.59
C LEU A 147 -33.35 -0.32 -3.60
N LEU A 148 -33.89 -1.00 -4.63
CA LEU A 148 -33.09 -1.68 -5.66
C LEU A 148 -32.14 -0.70 -6.35
N ARG A 149 -32.61 0.51 -6.71
CA ARG A 149 -31.80 1.56 -7.32
C ARG A 149 -30.67 2.05 -6.39
N VAL A 150 -30.94 2.22 -5.10
CA VAL A 150 -29.93 2.65 -4.13
C VAL A 150 -28.89 1.56 -3.94
N MET A 151 -29.30 0.30 -3.81
CA MET A 151 -28.39 -0.82 -3.64
C MET A 151 -27.51 -1.04 -4.88
N ALA A 152 -28.03 -0.90 -6.11
CA ALA A 152 -27.24 -0.96 -7.33
C ALA A 152 -26.13 0.10 -7.35
N ARG A 153 -26.46 1.33 -6.93
CA ARG A 153 -25.44 2.40 -6.79
C ARG A 153 -24.41 2.09 -5.71
N GLN A 154 -24.77 1.42 -4.63
CA GLN A 154 -23.81 1.00 -3.59
C GLN A 154 -22.88 -0.10 -4.11
N VAL A 155 -23.41 -1.06 -4.86
CA VAL A 155 -22.61 -2.09 -5.54
C VAL A 155 -21.58 -1.42 -6.46
N MET A 156 -21.97 -0.45 -7.28
CA MET A 156 -21.04 0.26 -8.15
C MET A 156 -19.94 1.02 -7.35
N ARG A 157 -20.31 1.73 -6.29
CA ARG A 157 -19.34 2.42 -5.43
C ARG A 157 -18.32 1.45 -4.82
N GLN A 158 -18.75 0.26 -4.44
CA GLN A 158 -17.88 -0.77 -3.89
C GLN A 158 -16.94 -1.32 -4.96
N LEU A 159 -17.43 -1.58 -6.17
CA LEU A 159 -16.60 -1.96 -7.32
C LEU A 159 -15.57 -0.87 -7.65
N ASP A 160 -15.98 0.40 -7.71
CA ASP A 160 -15.09 1.55 -7.94
C ASP A 160 -13.97 1.63 -6.89
N LEU A 161 -14.32 1.42 -5.61
CA LEU A 161 -13.34 1.43 -4.52
C LEU A 161 -12.34 0.28 -4.64
N GLN A 162 -12.81 -0.93 -4.95
CA GLN A 162 -11.93 -2.09 -5.17
C GLN A 162 -10.97 -1.85 -6.34
N ARG A 163 -11.48 -1.35 -7.48
CA ARG A 163 -10.67 -0.98 -8.64
C ARG A 163 -9.61 0.06 -8.29
N ALA A 164 -10.00 1.12 -7.56
CA ALA A 164 -9.07 2.17 -7.13
C ALA A 164 -7.97 1.64 -6.20
N LEU A 165 -8.31 0.72 -5.29
CA LEU A 165 -7.33 0.07 -4.39
C LEU A 165 -6.37 -0.82 -5.17
N SER A 166 -6.86 -1.66 -6.09
CA SER A 166 -6.05 -2.53 -6.94
C SER A 166 -5.09 -1.73 -7.81
N ASN A 167 -5.57 -0.65 -8.45
CA ASN A 167 -4.74 0.24 -9.24
C ASN A 167 -3.65 0.92 -8.40
N LYS A 168 -3.97 1.34 -7.18
CA LYS A 168 -2.99 1.92 -6.26
C LYS A 168 -1.89 0.91 -5.89
N GLU A 169 -2.25 -0.33 -5.64
CA GLU A 169 -1.28 -1.39 -5.33
C GLU A 169 -0.36 -1.68 -6.52
N MET A 170 -0.93 -1.81 -7.72
CA MET A 170 -0.16 -2.01 -8.96
C MET A 170 0.82 -0.86 -9.23
N LEU A 171 0.37 0.40 -9.12
CA LEU A 171 1.23 1.56 -9.29
C LEU A 171 2.36 1.61 -8.24
N ARG A 172 2.08 1.19 -7.02
CA ARG A 172 3.10 1.09 -5.97
C ARG A 172 4.18 0.07 -6.32
N GLU A 173 3.78 -1.12 -6.76
CA GLU A 173 4.73 -2.15 -7.19
C GLU A 173 5.58 -1.68 -8.37
N GLU A 174 4.97 -0.98 -9.33
CA GLU A 174 5.71 -0.42 -10.47
C GLU A 174 6.74 0.63 -10.02
N ILE A 175 6.37 1.53 -9.10
CA ILE A 175 7.30 2.52 -8.53
C ILE A 175 8.47 1.82 -7.84
N ASP A 176 8.20 0.81 -7.03
CA ASP A 176 9.22 0.04 -6.32
C ASP A 176 10.20 -0.64 -7.29
N HIS A 177 9.69 -1.26 -8.35
CA HIS A 177 10.51 -1.82 -9.41
C HIS A 177 11.36 -0.76 -10.14
N ARG A 178 10.80 0.41 -10.43
CA ARG A 178 11.52 1.51 -11.08
C ARG A 178 12.62 2.09 -10.20
N VAL A 179 12.36 2.26 -8.90
CA VAL A 179 13.38 2.73 -7.93
C VAL A 179 14.54 1.73 -7.86
N LYS A 180 14.26 0.43 -7.72
CA LYS A 180 15.28 -0.62 -7.72
C LYS A 180 16.13 -0.59 -8.98
N ASN A 181 15.50 -0.52 -10.17
CA ASN A 181 16.20 -0.47 -11.45
C ASN A 181 17.08 0.79 -11.58
N SER A 182 16.58 1.94 -11.12
CA SER A 182 17.35 3.20 -11.13
C SER A 182 18.59 3.10 -10.26
N LEU A 183 18.46 2.56 -9.04
CA LEU A 183 19.60 2.34 -8.13
C LEU A 183 20.63 1.38 -8.72
N GLN A 184 20.18 0.27 -9.36
CA GLN A 184 21.07 -0.68 -10.04
C GLN A 184 21.81 -0.03 -11.21
N THR A 185 21.16 0.86 -11.96
CA THR A 185 21.76 1.61 -13.07
C THR A 185 22.84 2.55 -12.54
N VAL A 186 22.56 3.28 -11.45
CA VAL A 186 23.56 4.14 -10.80
C VAL A 186 24.77 3.33 -10.32
N ALA A 187 24.55 2.20 -9.63
CA ALA A 187 25.61 1.32 -9.17
C ALA A 187 26.49 0.79 -10.33
N SER A 188 25.84 0.41 -11.44
CA SER A 188 26.55 -0.07 -12.64
C SER A 188 27.37 1.05 -13.31
N THR A 189 26.84 2.26 -13.33
CA THR A 189 27.53 3.45 -13.84
C THR A 189 28.77 3.77 -13.01
N VAL A 190 28.64 3.75 -11.68
CA VAL A 190 29.76 3.96 -10.75
C VAL A 190 30.85 2.91 -11.01
N ARG A 191 30.49 1.61 -11.13
CA ARG A 191 31.43 0.54 -11.44
C ARG A 191 32.14 0.74 -12.79
N LEU A 192 31.40 1.22 -13.81
CA LEU A 192 31.97 1.52 -15.12
C LEU A 192 32.99 2.67 -15.06
N TYR A 193 32.71 3.76 -14.36
CA TYR A 193 33.66 4.85 -14.17
C TYR A 193 34.88 4.40 -13.37
N ARG A 194 34.68 3.63 -12.31
CA ARG A 194 35.74 3.06 -11.50
C ARG A 194 36.75 2.25 -12.35
N SER A 195 36.25 1.44 -13.31
CA SER A 195 37.13 0.61 -14.18
C SER A 195 38.00 1.44 -15.13
N ARG A 196 37.65 2.71 -15.39
CA ARG A 196 38.38 3.61 -16.30
C ARG A 196 39.36 4.55 -15.60
N ILE A 197 39.29 4.65 -14.29
CA ILE A 197 40.13 5.51 -13.48
C ILE A 197 41.37 4.75 -13.00
N THR A 198 42.53 5.36 -13.09
CA THR A 198 43.80 4.75 -12.67
C THR A 198 44.32 5.31 -11.32
N ASN A 199 43.76 6.44 -10.88
CA ASN A 199 44.11 7.02 -9.58
C ASN A 199 43.49 6.20 -8.45
N ALA A 200 44.30 5.66 -7.53
CA ALA A 200 43.88 4.76 -6.46
C ALA A 200 42.90 5.44 -5.48
N GLU A 201 43.12 6.71 -5.13
CA GLU A 201 42.23 7.45 -4.23
C GLU A 201 40.83 7.66 -4.85
N ALA A 202 40.78 7.99 -6.15
CA ALA A 202 39.51 8.11 -6.87
C ALA A 202 38.80 6.76 -7.05
N GLN A 203 39.57 5.67 -7.23
CA GLN A 203 38.98 4.31 -7.24
C GLN A 203 38.35 3.97 -5.88
N GLU A 204 39.05 4.24 -4.78
CA GLU A 204 38.51 3.98 -3.43
C GLU A 204 37.24 4.79 -3.14
N ALA A 205 37.22 6.07 -3.56
CA ALA A 205 36.04 6.92 -3.43
C ALA A 205 34.83 6.36 -4.22
N LEU A 206 35.03 5.89 -5.46
CA LEU A 206 33.97 5.29 -6.27
C LEU A 206 33.51 3.96 -5.71
N ASP A 207 34.40 3.13 -5.18
CA ASP A 207 34.05 1.88 -4.49
C ASP A 207 33.21 2.17 -3.24
N ALA A 208 33.53 3.22 -2.49
CA ALA A 208 32.73 3.65 -1.34
C ALA A 208 31.33 4.13 -1.76
N ILE A 209 31.20 4.88 -2.86
CA ILE A 209 29.91 5.29 -3.41
C ILE A 209 29.11 4.08 -3.88
N GLY A 210 29.73 3.15 -4.61
CA GLY A 210 29.10 1.94 -5.09
C GLY A 210 28.52 1.10 -3.94
N ARG A 211 29.30 0.85 -2.90
CA ARG A 211 28.83 0.14 -1.68
C ARG A 211 27.63 0.83 -1.03
N ARG A 212 27.59 2.17 -0.98
CA ARG A 212 26.46 2.92 -0.42
C ARG A 212 25.20 2.82 -1.26
N VAL A 213 25.34 2.92 -2.58
CA VAL A 213 24.18 2.75 -3.50
C VAL A 213 23.60 1.34 -3.37
N ASP A 214 24.44 0.31 -3.33
CA ASP A 214 24.01 -1.08 -3.14
C ASP A 214 23.34 -1.26 -1.77
N ALA A 215 23.85 -0.67 -0.69
CA ALA A 215 23.22 -0.72 0.64
C ALA A 215 21.87 -0.01 0.67
N ILE A 216 21.73 1.17 0.04
CA ILE A 216 20.44 1.88 -0.06
C ILE A 216 19.43 1.05 -0.84
N ALA A 217 19.84 0.40 -1.95
CA ALA A 217 18.97 -0.46 -2.73
C ALA A 217 18.46 -1.67 -1.92
N GLN A 218 19.34 -2.28 -1.12
CA GLN A 218 18.98 -3.39 -0.23
C GLN A 218 18.05 -2.93 0.90
N LEU A 219 18.34 -1.81 1.56
CA LEU A 219 17.47 -1.23 2.60
C LEU A 219 16.09 -0.87 2.06
N HIS A 220 16.01 -0.33 0.83
CA HIS A 220 14.73 -0.05 0.17
C HIS A 220 13.93 -1.33 -0.10
N ALA A 221 14.60 -2.41 -0.54
CA ALA A 221 13.94 -3.70 -0.75
C ALA A 221 13.40 -4.28 0.56
N GLU A 222 14.17 -4.23 1.66
CA GLU A 222 13.72 -4.71 2.98
C GLU A 222 12.55 -3.87 3.52
N LEU A 223 12.57 -2.56 3.28
CA LEU A 223 11.50 -1.66 3.68
C LEU A 223 10.17 -2.05 3.00
N ASN A 224 10.19 -2.34 1.70
CA ASN A 224 9.00 -2.70 0.95
C ASN A 224 8.38 -4.03 1.40
N LEU A 225 9.21 -5.00 1.81
CA LEU A 225 8.75 -6.27 2.36
C LEU A 225 8.05 -6.14 3.73
N THR A 226 8.40 -5.08 4.50
CA THR A 226 7.89 -4.87 5.86
C THR A 226 6.77 -3.84 5.95
N SER A 227 6.57 -3.03 4.90
CA SER A 227 5.64 -1.90 4.92
C SER A 227 4.22 -2.35 4.54
N LYS A 228 3.31 -2.29 5.50
CA LYS A 228 1.87 -2.31 5.24
C LYS A 228 1.33 -0.88 5.38
N MET A 229 0.71 -0.34 4.31
CA MET A 229 0.01 0.96 4.33
C MET A 229 0.84 2.14 4.91
N HIS A 230 2.04 2.37 4.42
CA HIS A 230 2.95 3.46 4.85
C HIS A 230 3.51 3.35 6.28
N HIS A 231 3.11 2.36 7.05
CA HIS A 231 3.62 2.12 8.41
C HIS A 231 4.48 0.86 8.42
N VAL A 232 5.61 0.96 9.13
CA VAL A 232 6.61 -0.09 9.25
C VAL A 232 6.77 -0.45 10.71
N ARG A 233 6.66 -1.73 11.02
CA ARG A 233 7.02 -2.25 12.34
C ARG A 233 8.53 -2.27 12.48
N LEU A 234 9.04 -1.46 13.38
CA LEU A 234 10.48 -1.29 13.56
C LEU A 234 11.20 -2.53 14.09
N ASP A 235 10.54 -3.35 14.90
CA ASP A 235 11.09 -4.63 15.37
C ASP A 235 11.50 -5.51 14.19
N SER A 236 10.56 -5.82 13.31
CA SER A 236 10.80 -6.67 12.14
C SER A 236 11.76 -6.03 11.12
N TYR A 237 11.70 -4.72 10.96
CA TYR A 237 12.57 -4.00 10.04
C TYR A 237 14.03 -4.00 10.51
N LEU A 238 14.27 -3.65 11.78
CA LEU A 238 15.62 -3.62 12.35
C LEU A 238 16.27 -5.00 12.39
N GLU A 239 15.49 -6.06 12.68
CA GLU A 239 16.00 -7.43 12.59
C GLU A 239 16.54 -7.75 11.20
N ARG A 240 15.82 -7.37 10.12
CA ARG A 240 16.27 -7.55 8.74
C ARG A 240 17.48 -6.70 8.41
N VAL A 241 17.48 -5.43 8.84
CA VAL A 241 18.63 -4.54 8.68
C VAL A 241 19.86 -5.14 9.38
N ALA A 242 19.73 -5.63 10.62
CA ALA A 242 20.85 -6.26 11.33
C ALA A 242 21.35 -7.53 10.63
N GLN A 243 20.46 -8.38 10.12
CA GLN A 243 20.86 -9.54 9.32
C GLN A 243 21.61 -9.13 8.05
N LEU A 244 21.18 -8.04 7.40
CA LEU A 244 21.87 -7.48 6.23
C LEU A 244 23.27 -6.97 6.60
N LEU A 245 23.36 -6.18 7.68
CA LEU A 245 24.63 -5.64 8.19
C LEU A 245 25.56 -6.77 8.63
N GLN A 246 25.05 -7.82 9.29
CA GLN A 246 25.83 -8.99 9.69
C GLN A 246 26.42 -9.75 8.49
N ARG A 247 25.64 -9.91 7.41
CA ARG A 247 26.13 -10.55 6.15
C ARG A 247 27.24 -9.75 5.48
N ASN A 248 27.20 -8.42 5.60
CA ASN A 248 28.17 -7.49 5.00
C ASN A 248 29.32 -7.13 5.95
N ALA A 249 29.27 -7.57 7.21
CA ALA A 249 30.26 -7.28 8.22
C ALA A 249 31.58 -8.04 7.95
N MET A 250 32.69 -7.46 8.44
CA MET A 250 34.00 -8.15 8.40
C MET A 250 33.96 -9.39 9.30
N THR A 251 34.78 -10.39 8.96
CA THR A 251 34.95 -11.61 9.78
C THR A 251 35.31 -11.22 11.21
N GLY A 252 34.56 -11.74 12.20
CA GLY A 252 34.80 -11.40 13.61
C GLY A 252 34.01 -10.19 14.12
N THR A 253 33.10 -9.62 13.32
CA THR A 253 32.17 -8.56 13.78
C THR A 253 30.80 -9.15 14.06
N GLN A 254 30.19 -8.81 15.20
CA GLN A 254 28.83 -9.19 15.58
C GLN A 254 27.91 -7.97 15.59
N VAL A 255 26.70 -8.13 15.07
CA VAL A 255 25.65 -7.09 15.08
C VAL A 255 24.50 -7.52 15.96
N GLU A 256 24.19 -6.73 16.98
CA GLU A 256 23.18 -7.01 17.99
C GLU A 256 22.08 -5.94 17.98
N ILE A 257 20.83 -6.35 18.23
CA ILE A 257 19.72 -5.43 18.47
C ILE A 257 19.22 -5.61 19.90
N GLU A 258 19.09 -4.51 20.60
CA GLU A 258 18.54 -4.45 21.95
C GLU A 258 17.23 -3.65 21.98
N GLY A 259 16.25 -4.09 22.78
CA GLY A 259 15.10 -3.27 23.14
C GLY A 259 14.08 -3.01 22.02
N ALA A 260 13.82 -3.98 21.13
CA ALA A 260 12.82 -3.86 20.08
C ALA A 260 11.41 -3.69 20.67
N SER A 261 10.99 -2.45 20.89
CA SER A 261 9.62 -2.11 21.19
C SER A 261 8.76 -2.26 19.93
N ARG A 262 7.50 -2.70 20.06
CA ARG A 262 6.52 -2.71 18.97
C ARG A 262 6.15 -1.26 18.59
N ILE A 263 7.07 -0.58 17.90
CA ILE A 263 6.88 0.79 17.43
C ILE A 263 6.59 0.70 15.93
N GLU A 264 5.48 1.30 15.51
CA GLU A 264 5.16 1.52 14.10
C GLU A 264 5.54 2.94 13.72
N VAL A 265 6.22 3.11 12.58
CA VAL A 265 6.69 4.40 12.07
C VAL A 265 6.33 4.58 10.60
N ASP A 266 6.35 5.84 10.13
CA ASP A 266 6.32 6.14 8.69
C ASP A 266 7.52 5.50 7.98
N SER A 267 7.31 5.00 6.75
CA SER A 267 8.35 4.35 5.94
C SER A 267 9.60 5.21 5.74
N ARG A 268 9.45 6.55 5.69
CA ARG A 268 10.58 7.50 5.59
C ARG A 268 11.43 7.50 6.85
N VAL A 269 10.81 7.34 8.01
CA VAL A 269 11.52 7.25 9.29
C VAL A 269 12.30 5.95 9.37
N ALA A 270 11.69 4.83 8.93
CA ALA A 270 12.38 3.53 8.86
C ALA A 270 13.55 3.57 7.88
N ALA A 271 13.39 4.20 6.70
CA ALA A 271 14.47 4.39 5.73
C ALA A 271 15.65 5.18 6.32
N ALA A 272 15.36 6.29 7.02
CA ALA A 272 16.42 7.08 7.67
C ALA A 272 17.17 6.28 8.74
N LEU A 273 16.45 5.48 9.56
CA LEU A 273 17.06 4.56 10.52
C LEU A 273 18.01 3.55 9.84
N GLY A 274 17.56 2.96 8.72
CA GLY A 274 18.39 2.02 7.94
C GLY A 274 19.68 2.66 7.43
N VAL A 275 19.59 3.89 6.90
CA VAL A 275 20.78 4.65 6.44
C VAL A 275 21.72 4.93 7.59
N ILE A 276 21.22 5.39 8.75
CA ILE A 276 22.01 5.69 9.94
C ILE A 276 22.73 4.42 10.43
N ALA A 277 22.00 3.31 10.56
CA ALA A 277 22.56 2.02 11.02
C ALA A 277 23.64 1.50 10.05
N ASN A 278 23.41 1.61 8.74
CA ASN A 278 24.37 1.19 7.73
C ASN A 278 25.66 2.03 7.75
N GLU A 279 25.54 3.37 7.79
CA GLU A 279 26.71 4.24 7.82
C GLU A 279 27.50 4.12 9.13
N PHE A 280 26.81 3.94 10.27
CA PHE A 280 27.45 3.64 11.54
C PHE A 280 28.26 2.35 11.46
N SER A 281 27.66 1.25 10.95
CA SER A 281 28.35 -0.04 10.79
C SER A 281 29.56 0.06 9.85
N ALA A 282 29.43 0.81 8.75
CA ALA A 282 30.53 1.05 7.82
C ALA A 282 31.68 1.85 8.46
N ASN A 283 31.36 2.84 9.30
CA ASN A 283 32.35 3.62 10.05
C ASN A 283 33.05 2.75 11.10
N THR A 284 32.29 1.93 11.86
CA THR A 284 32.87 0.97 12.82
C THR A 284 33.84 0.01 12.12
N ALA A 285 33.45 -0.58 10.98
CA ALA A 285 34.32 -1.48 10.23
C ALA A 285 35.61 -0.82 9.73
N LYS A 286 35.56 0.50 9.43
CA LYS A 286 36.70 1.27 8.93
C LYS A 286 37.63 1.73 10.05
N TYR A 287 37.10 2.18 11.18
CA TYR A 287 37.85 2.92 12.19
C TYR A 287 37.99 2.21 13.54
N ALA A 288 37.22 1.17 13.81
CA ALA A 288 37.25 0.48 15.08
C ALA A 288 38.08 -0.81 15.04
N GLU A 289 38.80 -1.07 16.11
CA GLU A 289 39.48 -2.36 16.38
C GLU A 289 39.02 -2.88 17.75
N PRO A 290 38.70 -4.16 17.86
CA PRO A 290 38.41 -4.74 19.16
C PRO A 290 39.66 -4.80 20.04
N GLU A 291 39.50 -4.91 21.35
CA GLU A 291 40.63 -5.23 22.23
C GLU A 291 41.21 -6.62 21.90
N ALA A 292 42.51 -6.80 22.22
CA ALA A 292 43.16 -8.08 21.88
C ALA A 292 42.48 -9.24 22.51
N GLY A 293 41.94 -10.16 21.69
CA GLY A 293 41.20 -11.35 22.11
C GLY A 293 39.66 -11.17 22.13
N ASP A 294 39.15 -9.97 21.93
CA ASP A 294 37.73 -9.68 21.89
C ASP A 294 37.16 -9.66 20.47
N GLN A 295 35.84 -9.77 20.38
CA GLN A 295 35.09 -9.62 19.15
C GLN A 295 34.58 -8.19 19.01
N LEU A 296 34.63 -7.63 17.80
CA LEU A 296 34.00 -6.33 17.52
C LEU A 296 32.47 -6.50 17.53
N VAL A 297 31.78 -5.75 18.39
CA VAL A 297 30.33 -5.81 18.54
C VAL A 297 29.72 -4.45 18.23
N ILE A 298 28.74 -4.45 17.34
CA ILE A 298 27.92 -3.29 17.02
C ILE A 298 26.53 -3.50 17.61
N ARG A 299 26.07 -2.60 18.48
CA ARG A 299 24.77 -2.66 19.14
C ARG A 299 23.87 -1.52 18.68
N PHE A 300 22.66 -1.89 18.32
CA PHE A 300 21.58 -0.96 18.04
C PHE A 300 20.50 -1.10 19.10
N ARG A 301 20.21 -0.03 19.80
CA ARG A 301 19.17 0.00 20.83
C ARG A 301 18.12 1.04 20.47
N LEU A 302 16.85 0.63 20.47
CA LEU A 302 15.72 1.48 20.20
C LEU A 302 14.93 1.75 21.48
N GLU A 303 14.75 3.04 21.80
CA GLU A 303 14.01 3.49 22.97
C GLU A 303 12.94 4.49 22.58
N ARG A 304 11.75 4.36 23.19
CA ARG A 304 10.71 5.39 23.06
C ARG A 304 10.96 6.49 24.09
N THR A 305 11.20 7.72 23.65
CA THR A 305 11.53 8.86 24.52
C THR A 305 10.33 9.78 24.76
N GLY A 306 9.20 9.55 24.05
CA GLY A 306 7.99 10.36 24.19
C GLY A 306 6.82 9.81 23.36
N PRO A 307 5.67 10.51 23.40
CA PRO A 307 4.48 10.08 22.66
C PRO A 307 4.71 9.95 21.14
N ASN A 308 5.51 10.87 20.57
CA ASN A 308 5.86 10.92 19.15
C ASN A 308 7.38 11.03 18.93
N ARG A 309 8.18 10.53 19.87
CA ARG A 309 9.65 10.56 19.81
C ARG A 309 10.23 9.22 20.21
N MET A 310 11.29 8.84 19.50
CA MET A 310 12.12 7.69 19.76
C MET A 310 13.59 8.04 19.61
N ARG A 311 14.44 7.23 20.19
CA ARG A 311 15.89 7.33 20.12
C ARG A 311 16.46 6.02 19.60
N LEU A 312 17.27 6.10 18.55
CA LEU A 312 18.16 5.02 18.14
C LEU A 312 19.54 5.31 18.71
N LEU A 313 20.03 4.39 19.52
CA LEU A 313 21.37 4.37 20.05
C LEU A 313 22.19 3.35 19.27
N CYS A 314 23.26 3.80 18.61
CA CYS A 314 24.22 2.94 17.94
C CYS A 314 25.52 2.98 18.72
N ARG A 315 26.06 1.84 19.12
CA ARG A 315 27.30 1.74 19.90
C ARG A 315 28.18 0.61 19.39
N ASP A 316 29.48 0.85 19.32
CA ASP A 316 30.48 -0.20 19.16
C ASP A 316 31.37 -0.32 20.40
N ASN A 317 32.10 -1.45 20.51
CA ASN A 317 33.07 -1.70 21.58
C ASN A 317 34.54 -1.53 21.10
N GLY A 318 34.73 -0.89 19.95
CA GLY A 318 36.06 -0.80 19.34
C GLY A 318 36.89 0.38 19.82
N ARG A 319 38.19 0.19 19.87
CA ARG A 319 39.17 1.27 19.99
C ARG A 319 39.51 1.82 18.60
N MET A 320 39.95 3.05 18.53
CA MET A 320 40.32 3.69 17.25
C MET A 320 41.62 3.09 16.69
N ARG A 321 41.56 2.73 15.41
CA ARG A 321 42.60 1.97 14.67
C ARG A 321 43.94 2.68 14.46
N SER A 322 44.11 3.93 14.66
CA SER A 322 45.41 4.66 14.75
C SER A 322 45.22 6.11 15.13
N ALA A 323 46.33 6.70 15.64
CA ALA A 323 46.40 8.06 16.11
C ALA A 323 46.51 9.09 14.96
N GLU A 324 45.54 9.20 14.08
CA GLU A 324 45.32 10.45 13.38
C GLU A 324 44.56 11.40 14.31
N PRO A 325 45.06 12.64 14.52
CA PRO A 325 44.36 13.60 15.37
C PRO A 325 42.98 13.84 14.78
N VAL A 326 41.95 13.37 15.48
CA VAL A 326 40.57 13.78 15.20
C VAL A 326 40.51 15.27 15.50
N THR A 327 40.66 16.09 14.47
CA THR A 327 40.20 17.47 14.56
C THR A 327 38.74 17.44 14.91
N ASP A 328 38.46 17.91 16.12
CA ASP A 328 37.12 18.12 16.68
C ASP A 328 36.17 18.66 15.61
N THR A 329 34.96 18.13 15.65
CA THR A 329 33.77 18.64 15.01
C THR A 329 33.31 18.00 13.68
N LEU A 330 32.05 17.73 13.61
CA LEU A 330 31.19 17.51 12.43
C LEU A 330 31.51 18.41 11.20
N SER A 331 32.41 19.38 11.31
CA SER A 331 32.72 20.36 10.27
C SER A 331 33.70 19.88 9.18
N SER A 332 34.45 18.79 9.39
CA SER A 332 35.26 18.13 8.34
C SER A 332 34.61 16.79 7.94
N ALA A 333 33.29 16.70 8.09
CA ALA A 333 32.47 15.53 8.07
C ALA A 333 32.72 14.64 6.85
N SER A 334 33.09 13.39 7.11
CA SER A 334 33.13 12.35 6.11
C SER A 334 31.78 12.30 5.39
N LEU A 335 31.75 11.87 4.14
CA LEU A 335 30.50 11.75 3.37
C LEU A 335 29.42 10.94 4.13
N GLY A 336 29.81 9.94 4.94
CA GLY A 336 28.91 9.16 5.78
C GLY A 336 28.25 9.97 6.89
N ALA A 337 28.99 10.81 7.60
CA ALA A 337 28.43 11.68 8.64
C ALA A 337 27.41 12.67 8.06
N ARG A 338 27.71 13.27 6.90
CA ARG A 338 26.77 14.15 6.19
C ARG A 338 25.49 13.43 5.71
N LEU A 339 25.60 12.18 5.29
CA LEU A 339 24.44 11.37 4.90
C LEU A 339 23.56 11.02 6.10
N MET A 340 24.15 10.64 7.23
CA MET A 340 23.39 10.38 8.47
C MET A 340 22.67 11.65 8.95
N GLU A 341 23.36 12.78 8.95
CA GLU A 341 22.78 14.08 9.34
C GLU A 341 21.65 14.51 8.40
N ALA A 342 21.85 14.36 7.07
CA ALA A 342 20.80 14.64 6.08
C ALA A 342 19.57 13.74 6.28
N ALA A 343 19.78 12.43 6.49
CA ALA A 343 18.70 11.48 6.72
C ALA A 343 17.90 11.83 7.99
N ALA A 344 18.58 12.15 9.09
CA ALA A 344 17.90 12.56 10.32
C ALA A 344 17.16 13.90 10.16
N THR A 345 17.81 14.90 9.56
CA THR A 345 17.23 16.24 9.37
C THR A 345 16.00 16.22 8.48
N GLN A 346 16.03 15.42 7.40
CA GLN A 346 14.92 15.28 6.45
C GLN A 346 13.61 14.84 7.13
N ILE A 347 13.71 14.04 8.19
CA ILE A 347 12.55 13.58 8.97
C ILE A 347 12.30 14.39 10.25
N GLY A 348 13.04 15.48 10.47
CA GLY A 348 12.91 16.33 11.65
C GLY A 348 13.54 15.75 12.92
N GLY A 349 14.52 14.87 12.75
CA GLY A 349 15.36 14.31 13.80
C GLY A 349 16.63 15.11 14.02
N THR A 350 17.41 14.69 15.02
CA THR A 350 18.73 15.25 15.35
C THR A 350 19.69 14.12 15.67
N LEU A 351 20.99 14.33 15.37
CA LEU A 351 22.06 13.43 15.72
C LEU A 351 22.98 14.03 16.76
N SER A 352 23.53 13.19 17.61
CA SER A 352 24.67 13.50 18.47
C SER A 352 25.57 12.27 18.52
N GLU A 353 26.87 12.49 18.52
CA GLU A 353 27.86 11.42 18.54
C GLU A 353 29.01 11.76 19.48
N GLY A 354 29.68 10.75 20.00
CA GLY A 354 30.79 10.95 20.89
C GLY A 354 31.47 9.63 21.28
N ARG A 355 32.67 9.79 21.87
CA ARG A 355 33.38 8.68 22.46
C ARG A 355 32.82 8.40 23.85
N VAL A 356 32.68 7.12 24.14
CA VAL A 356 32.25 6.59 25.45
C VAL A 356 33.31 5.62 25.94
N GLU A 357 33.25 5.30 27.22
CA GLU A 357 34.12 4.29 27.79
C GLU A 357 33.89 2.95 27.07
N GLY A 358 34.96 2.44 26.42
CA GLY A 358 34.96 1.19 25.67
C GLY A 358 34.33 1.28 24.28
N GLY A 359 34.31 2.44 23.59
CA GLY A 359 33.83 2.49 22.20
C GLY A 359 33.41 3.86 21.69
N PHE A 360 32.60 3.84 20.64
CA PHE A 360 31.98 5.01 20.04
C PHE A 360 30.45 4.89 20.07
N GLU A 361 29.77 6.00 20.30
CA GLU A 361 28.32 6.06 20.41
C GLU A 361 27.73 7.15 19.52
N LEU A 362 26.67 6.83 18.81
CA LEU A 362 25.84 7.74 18.04
C LEU A 362 24.40 7.63 18.52
N CYS A 363 23.80 8.77 18.80
CA CYS A 363 22.43 8.89 19.25
C CYS A 363 21.61 9.67 18.22
N ALA A 364 20.53 9.05 17.71
CA ALA A 364 19.58 9.67 16.80
C ALA A 364 18.22 9.83 17.51
N ASP A 365 17.81 11.08 17.74
CA ASP A 365 16.47 11.42 18.25
C ASP A 365 15.52 11.69 17.08
N LEU A 366 14.55 10.81 16.86
CA LEU A 366 13.71 10.76 15.66
C LEU A 366 12.22 10.84 15.99
N PRO A 367 11.38 11.41 15.11
CA PRO A 367 9.92 11.34 15.28
C PRO A 367 9.42 9.93 14.93
N ILE A 368 8.32 9.52 15.57
CA ILE A 368 7.60 8.28 15.24
C ILE A 368 6.68 8.52 14.04
N ASP A 369 5.95 9.65 14.07
CA ASP A 369 4.99 10.04 13.04
C ASP A 369 5.29 11.45 12.53
N MET A 370 5.51 11.58 11.22
CA MET A 370 5.85 12.87 10.60
C MET A 370 4.66 13.85 10.55
N HIS A 371 3.44 13.35 10.46
CA HIS A 371 2.26 14.23 10.40
C HIS A 371 1.96 14.93 11.73
N ARG A 372 2.25 14.28 12.87
CA ARG A 372 2.09 14.88 14.20
C ARG A 372 3.16 15.91 14.54
N SER A 373 4.38 15.76 14.01
CA SER A 373 5.46 16.72 14.29
C SER A 373 5.29 18.08 13.60
N ALA A 374 4.53 18.16 12.50
CA ALA A 374 4.20 19.40 11.81
C ALA A 374 3.14 20.22 12.58
N SER A 375 2.14 19.57 13.21
CA SER A 375 1.11 20.22 14.02
C SER A 375 1.66 20.80 15.35
N ASP A 376 2.63 20.13 15.96
CA ASP A 376 3.31 20.62 17.18
C ASP A 376 4.17 21.86 16.93
N ARG A 377 4.70 22.07 15.73
CA ARG A 377 5.43 23.30 15.36
C ARG A 377 4.50 24.50 15.18
N VAL A 378 3.32 24.29 14.59
CA VAL A 378 2.30 25.34 14.41
C VAL A 378 1.71 25.77 15.75
N GLY A 379 1.46 24.84 16.68
CA GLY A 379 0.97 25.12 18.02
C GLY A 379 1.95 25.95 18.89
N ARG A 380 3.26 25.73 18.76
CA ARG A 380 4.29 26.48 19.51
C ARG A 380 4.55 27.90 18.98
N VAL A 381 4.30 28.14 17.68
CA VAL A 381 4.38 29.50 17.11
C VAL A 381 3.19 30.35 17.54
N SER A 382 2.00 29.77 17.63
CA SER A 382 0.79 30.43 18.07
C SER A 382 0.85 30.83 19.55
N GLN A 383 1.46 30.05 20.44
CA GLN A 383 1.60 30.40 21.86
C GLN A 383 2.67 31.47 22.14
N LYS A 384 3.68 31.61 21.26
CA LYS A 384 4.67 32.70 21.42
C LYS A 384 4.20 34.07 20.95
N SER A 385 3.19 34.11 20.06
CA SER A 385 2.58 35.39 19.61
C SER A 385 1.52 35.92 20.55
N SER A 386 0.83 35.08 21.36
CA SER A 386 -0.16 35.51 22.34
C SER A 386 0.45 36.00 23.67
N GLY A 387 1.70 35.66 23.96
CA GLY A 387 2.40 36.11 25.20
C GLY A 387 3.04 37.50 25.11
N ARG A 388 3.14 38.10 23.92
CA ARG A 388 3.75 39.45 23.75
C ARG A 388 2.73 40.59 23.68
N GLY A 389 1.42 40.29 23.64
CA GLY A 389 0.35 41.30 23.61
C GLY A 389 -0.18 41.77 24.98
N ALA A 390 0.13 41.05 26.07
CA ALA A 390 -0.42 41.34 27.40
C ALA A 390 0.45 42.24 28.30
N ALA A 391 1.64 42.65 27.83
CA ALA A 391 2.58 43.47 28.66
C ALA A 391 2.62 44.94 28.27
N ARG A 392 1.65 45.44 27.48
CA ARG A 392 1.64 46.86 27.03
C ARG A 392 0.34 47.64 27.37
N ALA A 393 -0.47 47.14 28.29
CA ALA A 393 -1.73 47.80 28.72
C ALA A 393 -1.79 48.06 30.22
N ALA A 394 -0.62 48.20 30.88
CA ALA A 394 -0.54 48.66 32.28
C ALA A 394 0.71 49.56 32.44
N GLU A 395 0.65 50.74 31.84
CA GLU A 395 1.34 51.97 32.26
C GLU A 395 0.57 53.17 31.69
#